data_80780f5f570f52d4edc739fcd0d39072
#
_entry.id   80780f5f570f52d4edc739fcd0d39072
#
_cell.length_a   1.000
_cell.length_b   1.000
_cell.length_c   1.000
_cell.angle_alpha   90.00
_cell.angle_beta   90.00
_cell.angle_gamma   90.00
#
_symmetry.space_group_name_H-M   'P 1'
#
loop_
_entity.id
_entity.type
_entity.pdbx_description
1 polymer ?
#
loop_
_entity_poly.entity_id
_entity_poly.type
_entity_poly.pdbx_seq_one_letter_code
_entity_poly.pdbx_strand_id
1 'polypeptide(L)'
;MHNEHSYRPSLTEIAHWRSEISAFDLKGFEHMLRSPHCEDFEVNDILLPDETALRCFLARRFEGDSNRFIMSFGRAVFPNITVFVRGNECVVHYVSEDEEPHITMGDRSRNDLVPFKDYYVTEGIRDISDIPGGAIIPWSLGERCALEFARNGGRFARVDWEEL
;
A
#
# COMPACT_ATOMS: atom_id res chain seq x y z
N MET A 1 -20.04 22.89 4.52
CA MET A 1 -19.40 22.94 3.18
C MET A 1 -17.92 23.17 3.41
N HIS A 2 -17.11 22.10 3.45
CA HIS A 2 -15.65 22.20 3.51
C HIS A 2 -15.13 21.90 2.11
N ASN A 3 -14.45 22.91 1.54
CA ASN A 3 -13.74 22.78 0.27
C ASN A 3 -12.47 21.97 0.49
N GLU A 4 -12.47 20.72 0.09
CA GLU A 4 -11.25 19.91 -0.02
C GLU A 4 -10.49 20.37 -1.27
N HIS A 5 -9.48 21.19 -1.07
CA HIS A 5 -8.49 21.43 -2.10
C HIS A 5 -7.49 20.27 -2.09
N SER A 6 -7.68 19.31 -2.97
CA SER A 6 -6.62 18.37 -3.31
C SER A 6 -5.44 19.16 -3.90
N TYR A 7 -4.33 19.23 -3.17
CA TYR A 7 -3.11 19.86 -3.65
C TYR A 7 -2.59 19.04 -4.84
N ARG A 8 -2.68 19.62 -6.03
CA ARG A 8 -1.98 19.14 -7.23
C ARG A 8 -0.87 20.15 -7.51
N PRO A 9 0.42 19.73 -7.44
CA PRO A 9 1.49 20.63 -7.81
C PRO A 9 1.29 21.11 -9.25
N SER A 10 1.47 22.40 -9.49
CA SER A 10 1.38 22.99 -10.81
C SER A 10 2.51 22.50 -11.70
N LEU A 11 2.31 22.52 -13.03
CA LEU A 11 3.37 22.19 -13.98
C LEU A 11 4.62 23.06 -13.79
N THR A 12 4.46 24.25 -13.25
CA THR A 12 5.55 25.19 -12.94
C THR A 12 6.35 24.75 -11.72
N GLU A 13 5.70 24.21 -10.69
CA GLU A 13 6.39 23.64 -9.52
C GLU A 13 7.15 22.37 -9.90
N ILE A 14 6.56 21.52 -10.74
CA ILE A 14 7.23 20.33 -11.31
C ILE A 14 8.43 20.75 -12.18
N ALA A 15 8.33 21.82 -12.96
CA ALA A 15 9.40 22.35 -13.77
C ALA A 15 10.53 22.97 -12.91
N HIS A 16 10.18 23.63 -11.81
CA HIS A 16 11.15 24.19 -10.86
C HIS A 16 11.95 23.08 -10.16
N TRP A 17 11.29 22.02 -9.72
CA TRP A 17 11.97 20.83 -9.18
C TRP A 17 12.88 20.16 -10.21
N ARG A 18 12.50 20.14 -11.49
CA ARG A 18 13.34 19.62 -12.58
C ARG A 18 14.59 20.44 -12.81
N SER A 19 14.56 21.73 -12.55
CA SER A 19 15.73 22.61 -12.77
C SER A 19 16.77 22.54 -11.65
N GLU A 20 16.39 22.10 -10.45
CA GLU A 20 17.30 21.93 -9.30
C GLU A 20 17.97 20.55 -9.24
N ILE A 21 17.47 19.58 -10.02
CA ILE A 21 18.08 18.26 -10.11
C ILE A 21 19.24 18.34 -11.10
N SER A 22 20.46 18.38 -10.58
CA SER A 22 21.66 18.33 -11.41
C SER A 22 21.70 17.01 -12.20
N ALA A 23 22.33 17.04 -13.40
CA ALA A 23 22.44 15.89 -14.31
C ALA A 23 23.08 14.61 -13.70
N PHE A 24 23.49 14.66 -12.45
CA PHE A 24 24.12 13.56 -11.72
C PHE A 24 23.13 12.63 -11.01
N ASP A 25 21.83 12.96 -10.94
CA ASP A 25 20.85 12.18 -10.18
C ASP A 25 19.72 11.55 -11.03
N LEU A 26 20.03 11.18 -12.28
CA LEU A 26 19.11 10.47 -13.15
C LEU A 26 18.64 9.14 -12.53
N LYS A 27 19.49 8.45 -11.75
CA LYS A 27 19.10 7.21 -11.05
C LYS A 27 18.14 7.48 -9.93
N GLY A 28 18.32 8.55 -9.15
CA GLY A 28 17.38 8.98 -8.13
C GLY A 28 16.05 9.42 -8.73
N PHE A 29 16.08 10.08 -9.89
CA PHE A 29 14.87 10.49 -10.58
C PHE A 29 14.08 9.30 -11.17
N GLU A 30 14.75 8.31 -11.75
CA GLU A 30 14.09 7.06 -12.19
C GLU A 30 13.49 6.29 -11.02
N HIS A 31 14.15 6.30 -9.86
CA HIS A 31 13.62 5.69 -8.65
C HIS A 31 12.37 6.44 -8.14
N MET A 32 12.39 7.76 -8.17
CA MET A 32 11.26 8.61 -7.79
C MET A 32 10.04 8.44 -8.73
N LEU A 33 10.28 8.22 -10.04
CA LEU A 33 9.23 7.91 -11.01
C LEU A 33 8.59 6.52 -10.79
N ARG A 34 9.28 5.65 -10.07
CA ARG A 34 8.80 4.31 -9.68
C ARG A 34 8.31 4.25 -8.25
N SER A 35 8.29 5.38 -7.52
CA SER A 35 7.75 5.40 -6.16
C SER A 35 6.27 5.06 -6.19
N PRO A 36 5.80 4.20 -5.29
CA PRO A 36 4.39 3.82 -5.27
C PRO A 36 3.52 4.98 -4.80
N HIS A 37 2.36 5.10 -5.40
CA HIS A 37 1.25 5.87 -4.84
C HIS A 37 0.67 5.09 -3.68
N CYS A 38 0.59 5.73 -2.52
CA CYS A 38 0.11 5.11 -1.30
C CYS A 38 -1.08 5.88 -0.74
N GLU A 39 -2.03 5.13 -0.23
CA GLU A 39 -3.15 5.69 0.51
C GLU A 39 -3.41 4.88 1.78
N ASP A 40 -3.92 5.55 2.78
CA ASP A 40 -4.47 4.96 3.97
C ASP A 40 -5.71 5.74 4.42
N PHE A 41 -6.18 5.48 5.62
CA PHE A 41 -7.34 6.13 6.21
C PHE A 41 -7.26 7.67 6.26
N GLU A 42 -6.08 8.26 6.45
CA GLU A 42 -5.92 9.72 6.61
C GLU A 42 -5.37 10.40 5.36
N VAL A 43 -4.64 9.66 4.54
CA VAL A 43 -3.93 10.21 3.39
C VAL A 43 -4.37 9.49 2.13
N ASN A 44 -4.82 10.26 1.17
CA ASN A 44 -5.18 9.78 -0.15
C ASN A 44 -4.10 10.21 -1.15
N ASP A 45 -3.59 9.24 -1.92
CA ASP A 45 -2.68 9.43 -3.05
C ASP A 45 -1.39 10.21 -2.68
N ILE A 46 -0.62 9.71 -1.73
CA ILE A 46 0.71 10.23 -1.42
C ILE A 46 1.80 9.45 -2.16
N LEU A 47 2.75 10.18 -2.72
CA LEU A 47 3.96 9.61 -3.31
C LEU A 47 5.07 9.60 -2.26
N LEU A 48 5.58 8.41 -1.90
CA LEU A 48 6.62 8.26 -0.88
C LEU A 48 8.00 8.16 -1.53
N PRO A 49 8.94 9.04 -1.16
CA PRO A 49 10.20 9.20 -1.89
C PRO A 49 11.20 8.06 -1.66
N ASP A 50 11.12 7.37 -0.52
CA ASP A 50 12.10 6.36 -0.15
C ASP A 50 11.53 5.30 0.82
N GLU A 51 12.32 4.27 1.09
CA GLU A 51 11.94 3.17 1.98
C GLU A 51 11.70 3.63 3.42
N THR A 52 12.41 4.64 3.90
CA THR A 52 12.23 5.16 5.26
C THR A 52 10.87 5.83 5.40
N ALA A 53 10.49 6.67 4.44
CA ALA A 53 9.18 7.30 4.39
C ALA A 53 8.07 6.25 4.29
N LEU A 54 8.25 5.22 3.45
CA LEU A 54 7.30 4.12 3.33
C LEU A 54 7.16 3.35 4.64
N ARG A 55 8.24 3.03 5.34
CA ARG A 55 8.16 2.36 6.65
C ARG A 55 7.43 3.21 7.69
N CYS A 56 7.70 4.51 7.73
CA CYS A 56 6.98 5.43 8.61
C CYS A 56 5.48 5.48 8.29
N PHE A 57 5.12 5.48 7.01
CA PHE A 57 3.73 5.42 6.55
C PHE A 57 3.06 4.10 6.97
N LEU A 58 3.70 2.97 6.71
CA LEU A 58 3.19 1.64 7.06
C LEU A 58 3.12 1.38 8.58
N ALA A 59 3.83 2.15 9.39
CA ALA A 59 3.75 2.06 10.85
C ALA A 59 2.51 2.76 11.44
N ARG A 60 1.77 3.52 10.63
CA ARG A 60 0.56 4.23 11.08
C ARG A 60 -0.52 3.23 11.48
N ARG A 61 -1.14 3.51 12.63
CA ARG A 61 -2.30 2.74 13.11
C ARG A 61 -3.42 3.71 13.41
N PHE A 62 -4.62 3.23 13.24
CA PHE A 62 -5.83 3.97 13.46
C PHE A 62 -6.67 3.31 14.57
N GLU A 63 -7.97 3.32 14.45
CA GLU A 63 -8.87 2.81 15.46
C GLU A 63 -8.67 1.30 15.71
N GLY A 64 -8.53 0.89 16.98
CA GLY A 64 -8.35 -0.51 17.37
C GLY A 64 -7.03 -1.11 16.90
N ASP A 65 -5.97 -0.28 16.79
CA ASP A 65 -4.64 -0.67 16.34
C ASP A 65 -4.63 -1.29 14.94
N SER A 66 -5.54 -0.82 14.08
CA SER A 66 -5.71 -1.31 12.71
C SER A 66 -5.51 -0.21 11.68
N ASN A 67 -5.19 -0.61 10.45
CA ASN A 67 -5.15 0.27 9.29
C ASN A 67 -5.29 -0.55 8.01
N ARG A 68 -5.68 0.11 6.93
CA ARG A 68 -5.62 -0.39 5.57
C ARG A 68 -4.68 0.48 4.76
N PHE A 69 -3.77 -0.12 4.03
CA PHE A 69 -2.88 0.55 3.11
C PHE A 69 -3.12 0.04 1.70
N ILE A 70 -3.21 0.94 0.73
CA ILE A 70 -3.24 0.60 -0.68
C ILE A 70 -2.04 1.23 -1.35
N MET A 71 -1.39 0.47 -2.23
CA MET A 71 -0.27 0.97 -3.02
C MET A 71 -0.40 0.53 -4.47
N SER A 72 -0.07 1.45 -5.39
CA SER A 72 -0.05 1.22 -6.84
C SER A 72 1.08 2.02 -7.49
N PHE A 73 1.32 1.84 -8.78
CA PHE A 73 2.31 2.62 -9.52
C PHE A 73 1.66 3.53 -10.55
N GLY A 74 2.03 4.81 -10.49
CA GLY A 74 1.55 5.80 -11.42
C GLY A 74 0.03 5.94 -11.41
N ARG A 75 -0.58 6.08 -12.58
CA ARG A 75 -2.04 6.16 -12.74
C ARG A 75 -2.70 4.81 -13.04
N ALA A 76 -1.89 3.76 -13.13
CA ALA A 76 -2.42 2.43 -13.36
C ALA A 76 -3.11 1.92 -12.09
N VAL A 77 -4.24 1.26 -12.27
CA VAL A 77 -4.93 0.59 -11.17
C VAL A 77 -4.16 -0.68 -10.78
N PHE A 78 -3.49 -1.30 -11.72
CA PHE A 78 -2.73 -2.53 -11.54
C PHE A 78 -1.28 -2.39 -12.05
N PRO A 79 -0.32 -3.10 -11.45
CA PRO A 79 -0.50 -3.93 -10.26
C PRO A 79 -0.78 -3.08 -9.02
N ASN A 80 -1.47 -3.67 -8.05
CA ASN A 80 -1.66 -3.04 -6.75
C ASN A 80 -1.47 -4.04 -5.60
N ILE A 81 -1.27 -3.50 -4.41
CA ILE A 81 -1.23 -4.27 -3.19
C ILE A 81 -2.07 -3.56 -2.12
N THR A 82 -2.90 -4.34 -1.42
CA THR A 82 -3.68 -3.86 -0.29
C THR A 82 -3.26 -4.64 0.96
N VAL A 83 -2.91 -3.93 2.01
CA VAL A 83 -2.50 -4.53 3.29
C VAL A 83 -3.47 -4.11 4.38
N PHE A 84 -4.18 -5.07 4.93
CA PHE A 84 -5.01 -4.89 6.11
C PHE A 84 -4.22 -5.30 7.34
N VAL A 85 -4.12 -4.40 8.31
CA VAL A 85 -3.34 -4.61 9.54
C VAL A 85 -4.24 -4.53 10.76
N ARG A 86 -4.00 -5.42 11.72
CA ARG A 86 -4.60 -5.40 13.05
C ARG A 86 -3.58 -5.87 14.07
N GLY A 87 -3.06 -4.95 14.88
CA GLY A 87 -2.00 -5.23 15.83
C GLY A 87 -0.75 -5.79 15.14
N ASN A 88 -0.35 -7.01 15.49
CA ASN A 88 0.80 -7.71 14.91
C ASN A 88 0.44 -8.70 13.80
N GLU A 89 -0.80 -8.68 13.34
CA GLU A 89 -1.31 -9.55 12.29
C GLU A 89 -1.69 -8.70 11.06
N CYS A 90 -1.64 -9.31 9.90
CA CYS A 90 -2.11 -8.68 8.67
C CYS A 90 -2.55 -9.73 7.64
N VAL A 91 -3.25 -9.25 6.62
CA VAL A 91 -3.48 -9.97 5.37
C VAL A 91 -3.07 -9.06 4.23
N VAL A 92 -2.52 -9.65 3.18
CA VAL A 92 -2.09 -8.89 2.01
C VAL A 92 -2.81 -9.43 0.79
N HIS A 93 -3.48 -8.53 0.08
CA HIS A 93 -4.03 -8.79 -1.24
C HIS A 93 -3.09 -8.18 -2.28
N TYR A 94 -2.82 -8.90 -3.33
CA TYR A 94 -2.05 -8.45 -4.47
C TYR A 94 -2.84 -8.71 -5.75
N VAL A 95 -2.93 -7.73 -6.61
CA VAL A 95 -3.50 -7.89 -7.95
C VAL A 95 -2.42 -7.62 -8.98
N SER A 96 -2.20 -8.57 -9.87
CA SER A 96 -1.16 -8.48 -10.91
C SER A 96 -1.52 -7.48 -12.02
N GLU A 97 -0.60 -7.24 -12.95
CA GLU A 97 -0.87 -6.44 -14.15
C GLU A 97 -1.98 -7.05 -15.03
N ASP A 98 -2.11 -8.38 -15.00
CA ASP A 98 -3.15 -9.12 -15.74
C ASP A 98 -4.46 -9.25 -14.95
N GLU A 99 -4.62 -8.46 -13.87
CA GLU A 99 -5.81 -8.44 -13.02
C GLU A 99 -6.07 -9.74 -12.22
N GLU A 100 -5.05 -10.58 -12.03
CA GLU A 100 -5.16 -11.80 -11.26
C GLU A 100 -5.01 -11.50 -9.76
N PRO A 101 -6.06 -11.73 -8.94
CA PRO A 101 -6.03 -11.45 -7.51
C PRO A 101 -5.39 -12.61 -6.75
N HIS A 102 -4.59 -12.25 -5.75
CA HIS A 102 -3.92 -13.19 -4.85
C HIS A 102 -4.04 -12.71 -3.40
N ILE A 103 -4.04 -13.66 -2.48
CA ILE A 103 -4.05 -13.41 -1.04
C ILE A 103 -2.90 -14.15 -0.37
N THR A 104 -2.32 -13.55 0.68
CA THR A 104 -1.31 -14.24 1.50
C THR A 104 -1.89 -15.46 2.18
N MET A 105 -1.06 -16.48 2.41
CA MET A 105 -1.41 -17.66 3.19
C MET A 105 -0.43 -17.84 4.35
N GLY A 106 -1.01 -17.95 5.55
CA GLY A 106 -0.31 -18.25 6.79
C GLY A 106 -0.59 -19.68 7.25
N ASP A 107 -1.28 -19.82 8.38
CA ASP A 107 -1.64 -21.13 8.93
C ASP A 107 -2.90 -21.67 8.26
N ARG A 108 -2.72 -22.53 7.26
CA ARG A 108 -3.80 -23.15 6.49
C ARG A 108 -4.74 -24.06 7.33
N SER A 109 -4.38 -24.36 8.57
CA SER A 109 -5.25 -25.13 9.46
C SER A 109 -6.36 -24.28 10.11
N ARG A 110 -6.24 -22.95 10.04
CA ARG A 110 -7.24 -22.03 10.56
C ARG A 110 -8.42 -21.91 9.62
N ASN A 111 -9.61 -22.22 10.14
CA ASN A 111 -10.89 -22.16 9.41
C ASN A 111 -11.82 -21.06 9.94
N ASP A 112 -11.34 -20.24 10.89
CA ASP A 112 -12.09 -19.12 11.45
C ASP A 112 -12.15 -17.95 10.47
N LEU A 113 -13.13 -17.09 10.63
CA LEU A 113 -13.20 -15.79 9.98
C LEU A 113 -12.78 -14.72 10.98
N VAL A 114 -11.91 -13.82 10.54
CA VAL A 114 -11.33 -12.79 11.38
C VAL A 114 -11.71 -11.43 10.82
N PRO A 115 -12.38 -10.56 11.61
CA PRO A 115 -12.79 -9.25 11.14
C PRO A 115 -11.59 -8.30 11.06
N PHE A 116 -11.38 -7.72 9.88
CA PHE A 116 -10.47 -6.61 9.64
C PHE A 116 -11.28 -5.36 9.29
N LYS A 117 -10.89 -4.23 9.86
CA LYS A 117 -11.52 -2.95 9.56
C LYS A 117 -11.04 -2.45 8.20
N ASP A 118 -11.99 -2.17 7.35
CA ASP A 118 -11.79 -1.53 6.07
C ASP A 118 -12.31 -0.09 6.14
N TYR A 119 -11.45 0.87 5.85
CA TYR A 119 -11.81 2.28 5.88
C TYR A 119 -11.70 2.87 4.48
N TYR A 120 -12.80 3.41 3.98
CA TYR A 120 -12.81 4.19 2.76
C TYR A 120 -12.65 5.67 3.08
N VAL A 121 -11.57 6.26 2.58
CA VAL A 121 -11.22 7.67 2.82
C VAL A 121 -12.30 8.63 2.30
N THR A 122 -12.94 8.30 1.19
CA THR A 122 -13.87 9.21 0.50
C THR A 122 -15.27 9.28 1.09
N GLU A 123 -15.69 8.30 1.89
CA GLU A 123 -17.09 8.18 2.30
C GLU A 123 -17.30 8.09 3.82
N GLY A 124 -16.22 8.01 4.60
CA GLY A 124 -16.30 7.80 6.04
C GLY A 124 -16.97 6.47 6.41
N ILE A 125 -17.16 5.59 5.43
CA ILE A 125 -17.77 4.28 5.61
C ILE A 125 -16.72 3.39 6.27
N ARG A 126 -17.10 2.84 7.43
CA ARG A 126 -16.33 1.82 8.13
C ARG A 126 -16.94 0.49 7.78
N ASP A 127 -16.25 -0.27 6.99
CA ASP A 127 -16.64 -1.64 6.69
C ASP A 127 -15.79 -2.62 7.50
N ILE A 128 -16.28 -3.82 7.64
CA ILE A 128 -15.56 -4.92 8.26
C ILE A 128 -15.50 -6.03 7.22
N SER A 129 -14.27 -6.38 6.84
CA SER A 129 -14.01 -7.50 5.96
C SER A 129 -13.70 -8.74 6.79
N ASP A 130 -14.50 -9.79 6.67
CA ASP A 130 -14.23 -11.08 7.28
C ASP A 130 -13.22 -11.85 6.44
N ILE A 131 -12.01 -11.97 6.99
CA ILE A 131 -10.86 -12.59 6.31
C ILE A 131 -10.69 -14.03 6.80
N PRO A 132 -10.46 -15.02 5.92
CA PRO A 132 -10.11 -16.36 6.34
C PRO A 132 -8.88 -16.36 7.24
N GLY A 133 -8.95 -16.98 8.41
CA GLY A 133 -7.85 -17.03 9.38
C GLY A 133 -6.57 -17.63 8.79
N GLY A 134 -6.70 -18.58 7.84
CA GLY A 134 -5.59 -19.14 7.10
C GLY A 134 -4.81 -18.16 6.23
N ALA A 135 -5.42 -17.04 5.85
CA ALA A 135 -4.78 -15.99 5.04
C ALA A 135 -3.90 -15.04 5.87
N ILE A 136 -4.04 -15.07 7.20
CA ILE A 136 -3.40 -14.12 8.11
C ILE A 136 -1.93 -14.49 8.33
N ILE A 137 -1.07 -13.50 8.19
CA ILE A 137 0.38 -13.60 8.41
C ILE A 137 0.83 -12.58 9.47
N PRO A 138 2.01 -12.77 10.09
CA PRO A 138 2.61 -11.76 10.96
C PRO A 138 2.84 -10.43 10.22
N TRP A 139 2.62 -9.30 10.90
CA TRP A 139 2.85 -7.97 10.35
C TRP A 139 4.24 -7.79 9.73
N SER A 140 5.28 -8.38 10.37
CA SER A 140 6.65 -8.31 9.83
C SER A 140 6.82 -8.89 8.42
N LEU A 141 5.97 -9.84 8.03
CA LEU A 141 5.92 -10.36 6.67
C LEU A 141 5.09 -9.47 5.75
N GLY A 142 3.97 -8.91 6.25
CA GLY A 142 3.16 -7.96 5.49
C GLY A 142 3.93 -6.68 5.15
N GLU A 143 4.71 -6.14 6.09
CA GLU A 143 5.59 -5.01 5.83
C GLU A 143 6.59 -5.35 4.70
N ARG A 144 7.17 -6.55 4.71
CA ARG A 144 8.08 -6.99 3.64
C ARG A 144 7.37 -7.13 2.29
N CYS A 145 6.12 -7.60 2.27
CA CYS A 145 5.32 -7.63 1.05
C CYS A 145 5.17 -6.22 0.47
N ALA A 146 4.82 -5.24 1.31
CA ALA A 146 4.68 -3.85 0.91
C ALA A 146 6.00 -3.25 0.39
N LEU A 147 7.11 -3.49 1.09
CA LEU A 147 8.44 -3.02 0.68
C LEU A 147 8.93 -3.65 -0.63
N GLU A 148 8.68 -4.94 -0.82
CA GLU A 148 9.05 -5.62 -2.06
C GLU A 148 8.21 -5.12 -3.23
N PHE A 149 6.90 -4.94 -3.01
CA PHE A 149 6.03 -4.32 -3.99
C PHE A 149 6.53 -2.92 -4.40
N ALA A 150 6.89 -2.09 -3.42
CA ALA A 150 7.43 -0.75 -3.69
C ALA A 150 8.72 -0.76 -4.52
N ARG A 151 9.51 -1.83 -4.43
CA ARG A 151 10.78 -1.97 -5.18
C ARG A 151 10.58 -2.43 -6.62
N ASN A 152 9.65 -3.33 -6.86
CA ASN A 152 9.55 -4.04 -8.15
C ASN A 152 8.13 -4.30 -8.66
N GLY A 153 7.10 -3.88 -7.93
CA GLY A 153 5.70 -4.12 -8.29
C GLY A 153 5.22 -5.57 -8.11
N GLY A 154 6.08 -6.44 -7.58
CA GLY A 154 5.81 -7.85 -7.47
C GLY A 154 5.47 -8.35 -6.07
N ARG A 155 5.14 -9.63 -5.98
CA ARG A 155 4.88 -10.34 -4.74
C ARG A 155 6.18 -10.72 -4.02
N PHE A 156 6.17 -10.66 -2.69
CA PHE A 156 7.28 -11.15 -1.88
C PHE A 156 7.33 -12.69 -1.90
N ALA A 157 8.41 -13.25 -2.45
CA ALA A 157 8.53 -14.69 -2.75
C ALA A 157 8.66 -15.60 -1.51
N ARG A 158 8.83 -15.02 -0.31
CA ARG A 158 8.96 -15.80 0.94
C ARG A 158 7.65 -15.91 1.72
N VAL A 159 6.56 -15.53 1.12
CA VAL A 159 5.19 -15.71 1.63
C VAL A 159 4.46 -16.59 0.64
N ASP A 160 3.67 -17.51 1.16
CA ASP A 160 2.77 -18.31 0.32
C ASP A 160 1.61 -17.43 -0.15
N TRP A 161 1.21 -17.61 -1.39
CA TRP A 161 0.12 -16.90 -2.02
C TRP A 161 -0.89 -17.90 -2.60
N GLU A 162 -2.15 -17.53 -2.52
CA GLU A 162 -3.26 -18.26 -3.14
C GLU A 162 -3.97 -17.32 -4.11
N GLU A 163 -4.27 -17.82 -5.29
CA GLU A 163 -5.09 -17.13 -6.29
C GLU A 163 -6.56 -17.19 -5.86
N LEU A 164 -7.31 -16.08 -6.00
CA LEU A 164 -8.70 -15.93 -5.58
C LEU A 164 -9.69 -16.11 -6.72
#